data_684f3d8bba9e7912f8d9ef26ba520635
#
_entry.id   684f3d8bba9e7912f8d9ef26ba520635
#
_cell.length_a   1.000
_cell.length_b   1.000
_cell.length_c   1.000
_cell.angle_alpha   90.00
_cell.angle_beta   90.00
_cell.angle_gamma   90.00
#
_symmetry.space_group_name_H-M   'P 1'
#
loop_
_entity.id
_entity.type
_entity.pdbx_description
1 polymer ?
#
loop_
_entity_poly.entity_id
_entity_poly.type
_entity_poly.pdbx_seq_one_letter_code
_entity_poly.pdbx_strand_id
1 'polypeptide(L)'
;MDGLKILVVDDESRMRKLVKDFLSKKGYQVIEAANGEEAVDIFYENKDIALIILDVMMPKMDGWEVCREIRKMSQVPIIMLTAKSDERDELLGFELGVDEYITKPFSPKILVARVEAILRRSNAIGPEDVIEVGGIMINKAAHEVTIDGKSVELSFKEFELLTYFVTNQGVALSRERILNNV
;
A
#
# COMPACT_ATOMS: atom_id res chain seq x y z
N MET A 1 -10.10 -4.59 6.82
CA MET A 1 -9.64 -3.63 5.79
C MET A 1 -10.79 -2.86 5.16
N ASP A 2 -11.98 -3.19 5.60
CA ASP A 2 -13.17 -2.56 5.06
C ASP A 2 -13.17 -1.07 5.37
N GLY A 3 -13.25 -0.27 4.31
CA GLY A 3 -13.45 1.15 4.45
C GLY A 3 -12.20 2.03 4.45
N LEU A 4 -10.99 1.50 4.25
CA LEU A 4 -9.84 2.38 4.03
C LEU A 4 -10.03 3.15 2.74
N LYS A 5 -9.86 4.47 2.83
CA LYS A 5 -10.10 5.38 1.71
C LYS A 5 -8.81 5.61 0.92
N ILE A 6 -8.90 5.48 -0.40
CA ILE A 6 -7.81 5.75 -1.33
C ILE A 6 -8.28 6.81 -2.30
N LEU A 7 -7.50 7.88 -2.43
CA LEU A 7 -7.76 8.95 -3.39
C LEU A 7 -6.99 8.63 -4.69
N VAL A 8 -7.70 8.56 -5.79
CA VAL A 8 -7.13 8.34 -7.13
C VAL A 8 -7.24 9.61 -7.94
N VAL A 9 -6.11 10.16 -8.34
CA VAL A 9 -6.01 11.42 -9.06
C VAL A 9 -5.41 11.19 -10.44
N ASP A 10 -6.21 11.37 -11.47
CA ASP A 10 -5.81 11.25 -12.86
C ASP A 10 -6.80 12.03 -13.72
N ASP A 11 -6.33 12.74 -14.73
CA ASP A 11 -7.20 13.48 -15.64
C ASP A 11 -7.91 12.57 -16.65
N GLU A 12 -7.44 11.32 -16.79
CA GLU A 12 -8.03 10.32 -17.67
C GLU A 12 -9.07 9.47 -16.93
N SER A 13 -10.34 9.63 -17.30
CA SER A 13 -11.45 8.93 -16.62
C SER A 13 -11.37 7.41 -16.72
N ARG A 14 -10.86 6.89 -17.84
CA ARG A 14 -10.69 5.44 -18.02
C ARG A 14 -9.69 4.85 -17.04
N MET A 15 -8.60 5.57 -16.81
CA MET A 15 -7.57 5.16 -15.86
C MET A 15 -8.12 5.15 -14.42
N ARG A 16 -8.85 6.22 -14.04
CA ARG A 16 -9.48 6.28 -12.73
C ARG A 16 -10.44 5.11 -12.51
N LYS A 17 -11.27 4.82 -13.51
CA LYS A 17 -12.22 3.71 -13.44
C LYS A 17 -11.52 2.35 -13.29
N LEU A 18 -10.47 2.13 -14.08
CA LEU A 18 -9.70 0.89 -14.02
C LEU A 18 -9.12 0.67 -12.62
N VAL A 19 -8.46 1.67 -12.08
CA VAL A 19 -7.84 1.60 -10.75
C VAL A 19 -8.92 1.42 -9.67
N LYS A 20 -10.01 2.17 -9.77
CA LYS A 20 -11.14 2.07 -8.85
C LYS A 20 -11.73 0.66 -8.83
N ASP A 21 -11.96 0.06 -10.00
CA ASP A 21 -12.54 -1.27 -10.09
C ASP A 21 -11.66 -2.32 -9.39
N PHE A 22 -10.34 -2.27 -9.59
CA PHE A 22 -9.43 -3.21 -8.97
C PHE A 22 -9.32 -3.01 -7.45
N LEU A 23 -9.25 -1.76 -7.00
CA LEU A 23 -9.15 -1.47 -5.56
C LEU A 23 -10.47 -1.77 -4.82
N SER A 24 -11.59 -1.48 -5.45
CA SER A 24 -12.90 -1.75 -4.85
C SER A 24 -13.12 -3.25 -4.62
N LYS A 25 -12.61 -4.11 -5.50
CA LYS A 25 -12.65 -5.56 -5.33
C LYS A 25 -11.91 -6.03 -4.08
N LYS A 26 -10.93 -5.25 -3.62
CA LYS A 26 -10.15 -5.54 -2.42
C LYS A 26 -10.75 -4.94 -1.15
N GLY A 27 -11.90 -4.29 -1.24
CA GLY A 27 -12.60 -3.71 -0.10
C GLY A 27 -12.24 -2.26 0.22
N TYR A 28 -11.41 -1.61 -0.61
CA TYR A 28 -11.08 -0.19 -0.40
C TYR A 28 -12.19 0.72 -0.91
N GLN A 29 -12.37 1.84 -0.23
CA GLN A 29 -13.23 2.92 -0.72
C GLN A 29 -12.39 3.84 -1.59
N VAL A 30 -12.81 4.05 -2.83
CA VAL A 30 -12.05 4.88 -3.77
C VAL A 30 -12.77 6.21 -3.98
N ILE A 31 -12.04 7.31 -3.80
CA ILE A 31 -12.48 8.66 -4.10
C ILE A 31 -11.70 9.11 -5.33
N GLU A 32 -12.37 9.69 -6.32
CA GLU A 32 -11.75 10.10 -7.56
C GLU A 32 -11.59 11.62 -7.63
N ALA A 33 -10.47 12.08 -8.19
CA ALA A 33 -10.24 13.46 -8.54
C ALA A 33 -9.74 13.55 -10.00
N ALA A 34 -10.30 14.45 -10.77
CA ALA A 34 -9.99 14.61 -12.18
C ALA A 34 -8.83 15.59 -12.45
N ASN A 35 -8.41 16.34 -11.44
CA ASN A 35 -7.31 17.29 -11.54
C ASN A 35 -6.70 17.56 -10.16
N GLY A 36 -5.58 18.29 -10.15
CA GLY A 36 -4.85 18.53 -8.91
C GLY A 36 -5.57 19.42 -7.90
N GLU A 37 -6.30 20.43 -8.37
CA GLU A 37 -7.05 21.33 -7.49
C GLU A 37 -8.14 20.55 -6.75
N GLU A 38 -8.89 19.73 -7.50
CA GLU A 38 -9.92 18.88 -6.94
C GLU A 38 -9.33 17.90 -5.91
N ALA A 39 -8.17 17.34 -6.21
CA ALA A 39 -7.48 16.41 -5.30
C ALA A 39 -7.13 17.06 -3.97
N VAL A 40 -6.59 18.25 -4.00
CA VAL A 40 -6.24 19.01 -2.78
C VAL A 40 -7.49 19.32 -1.97
N ASP A 41 -8.55 19.79 -2.61
CA ASP A 41 -9.81 20.12 -1.94
C ASP A 41 -10.44 18.87 -1.30
N ILE A 42 -10.46 17.74 -2.01
CA ILE A 42 -10.96 16.47 -1.49
C ILE A 42 -10.14 16.03 -0.28
N PHE A 43 -8.83 16.14 -0.35
CA PHE A 43 -7.96 15.76 0.76
C PHE A 43 -8.19 16.62 2.00
N TYR A 44 -8.40 17.92 1.83
CA TYR A 44 -8.75 18.81 2.94
C TYR A 44 -10.04 18.40 3.64
N GLU A 45 -11.02 17.96 2.88
CA GLU A 45 -12.32 17.52 3.41
C GLU A 45 -12.30 16.10 3.98
N ASN A 46 -11.36 15.26 3.53
CA ASN A 46 -11.26 13.84 3.90
C ASN A 46 -9.87 13.50 4.42
N LYS A 47 -9.51 13.98 5.59
CA LYS A 47 -8.19 13.74 6.18
C LYS A 47 -7.97 12.29 6.62
N ASP A 48 -8.99 11.47 6.55
CA ASP A 48 -8.93 10.04 6.83
C ASP A 48 -8.51 9.20 5.60
N ILE A 49 -8.16 9.84 4.49
CA ILE A 49 -7.61 9.15 3.33
C ILE A 49 -6.29 8.48 3.73
N ALA A 50 -6.20 7.18 3.47
CA ALA A 50 -5.08 6.35 3.88
C ALA A 50 -3.92 6.33 2.88
N LEU A 51 -4.21 6.62 1.60
CA LEU A 51 -3.22 6.61 0.52
C LEU A 51 -3.72 7.40 -0.67
N ILE A 52 -2.79 8.01 -1.41
CA ILE A 52 -3.10 8.76 -2.64
C ILE A 52 -2.35 8.12 -3.80
N ILE A 53 -3.08 7.84 -4.89
CA ILE A 53 -2.50 7.45 -6.17
C ILE A 53 -2.60 8.66 -7.08
N LEU A 54 -1.47 9.15 -7.57
CA LEU A 54 -1.36 10.47 -8.15
C LEU A 54 -0.62 10.44 -9.48
N ASP A 55 -1.31 10.83 -10.55
CA ASP A 55 -0.68 11.00 -11.86
C ASP A 55 0.21 12.26 -11.88
N VAL A 56 1.40 12.15 -12.44
CA VAL A 56 2.32 13.28 -12.57
C VAL A 56 1.84 14.27 -13.64
N MET A 57 1.42 13.74 -14.79
CA MET A 57 1.10 14.57 -15.96
C MET A 57 -0.38 14.95 -16.00
N MET A 58 -0.69 16.11 -15.43
CA MET A 58 -2.05 16.65 -15.47
C MET A 58 -2.01 18.13 -15.87
N PRO A 59 -3.06 18.63 -16.54
CA PRO A 59 -3.15 20.05 -16.87
C PRO A 59 -3.35 20.91 -15.62
N LYS A 60 -2.93 22.17 -15.70
CA LYS A 60 -3.02 23.19 -14.64
C LYS A 60 -2.13 22.91 -13.44
N MET A 61 -2.45 21.92 -12.63
CA MET A 61 -1.70 21.55 -11.44
C MET A 61 -1.22 20.11 -11.60
N ASP A 62 0.08 19.90 -11.78
CA ASP A 62 0.65 18.56 -11.95
C ASP A 62 0.74 17.80 -10.64
N GLY A 63 1.11 16.52 -10.73
CA GLY A 63 1.21 15.66 -9.54
C GLY A 63 2.24 16.15 -8.51
N TRP A 64 3.32 16.78 -8.95
CA TRP A 64 4.35 17.32 -8.05
C TRP A 64 3.81 18.47 -7.21
N GLU A 65 3.05 19.36 -7.82
CA GLU A 65 2.42 20.47 -7.13
C GLU A 65 1.39 19.99 -6.11
N VAL A 66 0.59 18.98 -6.47
CA VAL A 66 -0.35 18.34 -5.54
C VAL A 66 0.40 17.75 -4.34
N CYS A 67 1.48 17.02 -4.60
CA CYS A 67 2.30 16.41 -3.56
C CYS A 67 2.85 17.46 -2.60
N ARG A 68 3.37 18.57 -3.11
CA ARG A 68 3.88 19.68 -2.28
C ARG A 68 2.80 20.26 -1.38
N GLU A 69 1.61 20.50 -1.94
CA GLU A 69 0.49 21.03 -1.16
C GLU A 69 0.06 20.09 -0.05
N ILE A 70 -0.04 18.79 -0.36
CA ILE A 70 -0.41 17.79 0.64
C ILE A 70 0.66 17.63 1.71
N ARG A 71 1.93 17.67 1.33
CA ARG A 71 3.05 17.54 2.28
C ARG A 71 3.16 18.70 3.28
N LYS A 72 2.56 19.84 3.00
CA LYS A 72 2.47 20.94 3.96
C LYS A 72 1.62 20.58 5.18
N MET A 73 0.72 19.61 5.06
CA MET A 73 -0.25 19.26 6.10
C MET A 73 -0.26 17.78 6.50
N SER A 74 0.37 16.88 5.74
CA SER A 74 0.25 15.45 5.97
C SER A 74 1.43 14.66 5.42
N GLN A 75 1.72 13.52 6.06
CA GLN A 75 2.67 12.53 5.58
C GLN A 75 1.96 11.29 5.01
N VAL A 76 0.74 11.48 4.52
CA VAL A 76 -0.03 10.40 3.90
C VAL A 76 0.78 9.71 2.79
N PRO A 77 0.76 8.37 2.70
CA PRO A 77 1.45 7.66 1.64
C PRO A 77 0.98 8.09 0.25
N ILE A 78 1.93 8.29 -0.66
CA ILE A 78 1.66 8.68 -2.05
C ILE A 78 2.37 7.74 -3.01
N ILE A 79 1.62 7.23 -3.98
CA ILE A 79 2.15 6.49 -5.14
C ILE A 79 2.03 7.41 -6.34
N MET A 80 3.15 7.66 -7.03
CA MET A 80 3.16 8.46 -8.24
C MET A 80 3.06 7.57 -9.48
N LEU A 81 2.15 7.90 -10.39
CA LEU A 81 2.05 7.26 -11.70
C LEU A 81 2.70 8.18 -12.73
N THR A 82 3.67 7.66 -13.47
CA THR A 82 4.42 8.44 -14.45
C THR A 82 4.56 7.70 -15.77
N ALA A 83 4.53 8.41 -16.90
CA ALA A 83 4.74 7.83 -18.23
C ALA A 83 6.21 7.49 -18.48
N LYS A 84 7.14 8.09 -17.75
CA LYS A 84 8.57 7.86 -17.87
C LYS A 84 9.24 7.90 -16.50
N SER A 85 10.17 6.97 -16.25
CA SER A 85 11.08 7.11 -15.12
C SER A 85 12.20 8.08 -15.56
N ASP A 86 12.03 9.35 -15.23
CA ASP A 86 13.06 10.36 -15.40
C ASP A 86 13.81 10.46 -14.06
N GLU A 87 15.13 10.48 -14.11
CA GLU A 87 15.97 10.63 -12.92
C GLU A 87 15.61 11.87 -12.10
N ARG A 88 15.25 12.98 -12.77
CA ARG A 88 14.78 14.21 -12.11
C ARG A 88 13.51 13.97 -11.32
N ASP A 89 12.56 13.22 -11.87
CA ASP A 89 11.30 12.92 -11.22
C ASP A 89 11.52 12.03 -10.01
N GLU A 90 12.42 11.06 -10.10
CA GLU A 90 12.78 10.20 -8.99
C GLU A 90 13.41 10.98 -7.84
N LEU A 91 14.37 11.87 -8.15
CA LEU A 91 15.01 12.72 -7.15
C LEU A 91 14.02 13.66 -6.47
N LEU A 92 13.13 14.28 -7.24
CA LEU A 92 12.09 15.16 -6.70
C LEU A 92 11.12 14.38 -5.79
N GLY A 93 10.81 13.15 -6.16
CA GLY A 93 9.96 12.28 -5.37
C GLY A 93 10.58 11.92 -4.03
N PHE A 94 11.87 11.63 -3.99
CA PHE A 94 12.58 11.40 -2.74
C PHE A 94 12.55 12.62 -1.83
N GLU A 95 12.76 13.81 -2.37
CA GLU A 95 12.68 15.06 -1.61
C GLU A 95 11.29 15.30 -1.04
N LEU A 96 10.23 14.96 -1.76
CA LEU A 96 8.86 15.14 -1.34
C LEU A 96 8.32 13.96 -0.51
N GLY A 97 9.12 12.90 -0.33
CA GLY A 97 8.73 11.74 0.46
C GLY A 97 7.65 10.89 -0.20
N VAL A 98 7.74 10.71 -1.51
CA VAL A 98 6.87 9.79 -2.26
C VAL A 98 7.27 8.37 -1.95
N ASP A 99 6.29 7.51 -1.66
CA ASP A 99 6.52 6.14 -1.21
C ASP A 99 6.86 5.18 -2.33
N GLU A 100 6.33 5.41 -3.52
CA GLU A 100 6.53 4.52 -4.67
C GLU A 100 6.30 5.24 -5.98
N TYR A 101 7.00 4.77 -7.02
CA TYR A 101 6.79 5.18 -8.41
C TYR A 101 6.34 3.99 -9.22
N ILE A 102 5.35 4.19 -10.07
CA ILE A 102 4.91 3.17 -11.01
C ILE A 102 4.88 3.79 -12.40
N THR A 103 5.61 3.20 -13.33
CA THR A 103 5.69 3.66 -14.71
C THR A 103 4.52 3.13 -15.53
N LYS A 104 3.86 4.00 -16.28
CA LYS A 104 2.82 3.60 -17.24
C LYS A 104 3.45 3.06 -18.52
N PRO A 105 2.90 2.02 -19.16
CA PRO A 105 1.74 1.25 -18.73
C PRO A 105 2.07 0.30 -17.57
N PHE A 106 1.15 0.12 -16.66
CA PHE A 106 1.34 -0.74 -15.48
C PHE A 106 0.28 -1.85 -15.42
N SER A 107 0.61 -2.91 -14.68
CA SER A 107 -0.36 -3.96 -14.36
C SER A 107 -1.21 -3.50 -13.17
N PRO A 108 -2.55 -3.51 -13.30
CA PRO A 108 -3.42 -3.18 -12.16
C PRO A 108 -3.18 -4.08 -10.93
N LYS A 109 -2.83 -5.34 -11.15
CA LYS A 109 -2.49 -6.27 -10.07
C LYS A 109 -1.24 -5.86 -9.32
N ILE A 110 -0.23 -5.35 -10.03
CA ILE A 110 1.01 -4.84 -9.43
C ILE A 110 0.70 -3.57 -8.63
N LEU A 111 -0.13 -2.68 -9.17
CA LEU A 111 -0.54 -1.48 -8.45
C LEU A 111 -1.23 -1.83 -7.13
N VAL A 112 -2.18 -2.76 -7.16
CA VAL A 112 -2.87 -3.22 -5.94
C VAL A 112 -1.89 -3.81 -4.93
N ALA A 113 -0.94 -4.62 -5.38
CA ALA A 113 0.09 -5.20 -4.51
C ALA A 113 0.94 -4.10 -3.84
N ARG A 114 1.29 -3.04 -4.57
CA ARG A 114 2.04 -1.91 -4.01
C ARG A 114 1.22 -1.13 -3.00
N VAL A 115 -0.06 -0.91 -3.29
CA VAL A 115 -0.99 -0.26 -2.35
C VAL A 115 -1.03 -1.04 -1.04
N GLU A 116 -1.25 -2.34 -1.11
CA GLU A 116 -1.29 -3.20 0.08
C GLU A 116 0.02 -3.15 0.87
N ALA A 117 1.15 -3.22 0.19
CA ALA A 117 2.46 -3.16 0.84
C ALA A 117 2.70 -1.84 1.58
N ILE A 118 2.32 -0.73 0.97
CA ILE A 118 2.49 0.59 1.58
C ILE A 118 1.56 0.78 2.78
N LEU A 119 0.32 0.35 2.67
CA LEU A 119 -0.65 0.44 3.77
C LEU A 119 -0.22 -0.39 4.99
N ARG A 120 0.42 -1.53 4.77
CA ARG A 120 1.01 -2.33 5.85
C ARG A 120 2.12 -1.58 6.56
N ARG A 121 3.04 -0.96 5.82
CA ARG A 121 4.16 -0.19 6.39
C ARG A 121 3.69 1.01 7.20
N SER A 122 2.58 1.61 6.80
CA SER A 122 2.02 2.79 7.47
C SER A 122 1.15 2.43 8.68
N ASN A 123 1.03 1.15 9.03
CA ASN A 123 0.16 0.64 10.10
C ASN A 123 -1.32 0.96 9.89
N ALA A 124 -1.74 1.26 8.67
CA ALA A 124 -3.16 1.46 8.35
C ALA A 124 -3.93 0.14 8.39
N ILE A 125 -3.22 -0.99 8.28
CA ILE A 125 -3.75 -2.33 8.49
C ILE A 125 -3.43 -2.73 9.92
N GLY A 126 -4.46 -3.14 10.66
CA GLY A 126 -4.45 -3.24 12.11
C GLY A 126 -3.39 -4.17 12.74
N PRO A 127 -3.17 -4.03 14.06
CA PRO A 127 -2.14 -4.77 14.78
C PRO A 127 -2.39 -6.27 14.93
N GLU A 128 -3.60 -6.74 14.65
CA GLU A 128 -3.94 -8.16 14.70
C GLU A 128 -3.18 -9.02 13.67
N ASP A 129 -2.55 -8.39 12.69
CA ASP A 129 -1.73 -9.08 11.70
C ASP A 129 -0.29 -9.32 12.17
N VAL A 130 0.07 -8.83 13.35
CA VAL A 130 1.41 -8.99 13.93
C VAL A 130 1.34 -9.93 15.13
N ILE A 131 2.19 -10.97 15.11
CA ILE A 131 2.34 -11.92 16.21
C ILE A 131 3.75 -11.78 16.76
N GLU A 132 3.86 -11.63 18.08
CA GLU A 132 5.16 -11.59 18.77
C GLU A 132 5.23 -12.70 19.80
N VAL A 133 6.22 -13.57 19.67
CA VAL A 133 6.45 -14.69 20.57
C VAL A 133 7.96 -14.89 20.79
N GLY A 134 8.43 -14.68 22.01
CA GLY A 134 9.79 -15.00 22.40
C GLY A 134 10.89 -14.40 21.51
N GLY A 135 10.76 -13.17 21.07
CA GLY A 135 11.71 -12.52 20.18
C GLY A 135 11.45 -12.73 18.69
N ILE A 136 10.49 -13.60 18.36
CA ILE A 136 10.05 -13.79 16.98
C ILE A 136 8.88 -12.85 16.70
N MET A 137 8.99 -12.02 15.68
CA MET A 137 7.91 -11.17 15.22
C MET A 137 7.48 -11.61 13.82
N ILE A 138 6.21 -11.94 13.67
CA ILE A 138 5.62 -12.34 12.40
C ILE A 138 4.61 -11.29 11.97
N ASN A 139 4.83 -10.70 10.81
CA ASN A 139 3.86 -9.83 10.17
C ASN A 139 3.13 -10.62 9.08
N LYS A 140 1.94 -11.11 9.36
CA LYS A 140 1.14 -11.94 8.44
C LYS A 140 0.83 -11.19 7.15
N ALA A 141 0.53 -9.92 7.27
CA ALA A 141 0.13 -9.10 6.13
C ALA A 141 1.30 -8.86 5.16
N ALA A 142 2.50 -8.62 5.69
CA ALA A 142 3.69 -8.38 4.89
C ALA A 142 4.46 -9.65 4.53
N HIS A 143 4.11 -10.81 5.10
CA HIS A 143 4.90 -12.05 5.01
C HIS A 143 6.35 -11.86 5.45
N GLU A 144 6.54 -11.10 6.53
CA GLU A 144 7.86 -10.81 7.08
C GLU A 144 8.04 -11.46 8.46
N VAL A 145 9.24 -11.97 8.70
CA VAL A 145 9.63 -12.54 9.99
C VAL A 145 10.92 -11.89 10.44
N THR A 146 10.95 -11.45 11.70
CA THR A 146 12.18 -10.99 12.35
C THR A 146 12.44 -11.82 13.60
N ILE A 147 13.70 -12.09 13.88
CA ILE A 147 14.14 -12.75 15.11
C ILE A 147 15.14 -11.83 15.77
N ASP A 148 14.83 -11.39 17.00
CA ASP A 148 15.62 -10.42 17.76
C ASP A 148 15.99 -9.17 16.94
N GLY A 149 15.03 -8.67 16.15
CA GLY A 149 15.19 -7.49 15.33
C GLY A 149 15.86 -7.71 13.98
N LYS A 150 16.28 -8.94 13.68
CA LYS A 150 16.92 -9.27 12.40
C LYS A 150 15.94 -9.93 11.45
N SER A 151 15.87 -9.44 10.22
CA SER A 151 15.01 -10.00 9.19
C SER A 151 15.47 -11.41 8.79
N VAL A 152 14.51 -12.32 8.63
CA VAL A 152 14.75 -13.70 8.19
C VAL A 152 13.96 -13.95 6.91
N GLU A 153 14.64 -14.46 5.89
CA GLU A 153 14.00 -14.83 4.63
C GLU A 153 13.45 -16.25 4.71
N LEU A 154 12.16 -16.40 4.45
CA LEU A 154 11.48 -17.68 4.39
C LEU A 154 10.74 -17.81 3.06
N SER A 155 10.66 -19.05 2.55
CA SER A 155 9.78 -19.32 1.43
C SER A 155 8.32 -19.16 1.87
N PHE A 156 7.39 -19.06 0.93
CA PHE A 156 5.97 -18.94 1.24
C PHE A 156 5.49 -20.08 2.16
N LYS A 157 5.85 -21.32 1.84
CA LYS A 157 5.47 -22.48 2.65
C LYS A 157 6.11 -22.50 4.03
N GLU A 158 7.35 -22.11 4.13
CA GLU A 158 8.03 -21.99 5.43
C GLU A 158 7.37 -20.93 6.32
N PHE A 159 7.00 -19.80 5.74
CA PHE A 159 6.27 -18.75 6.45
C PHE A 159 4.90 -19.25 6.93
N GLU A 160 4.14 -19.92 6.08
CA GLU A 160 2.84 -20.49 6.40
C GLU A 160 2.96 -21.51 7.55
N LEU A 161 3.96 -22.37 7.49
CA LEU A 161 4.21 -23.38 8.51
C LEU A 161 4.55 -22.74 9.86
N LEU A 162 5.45 -21.76 9.87
CA LEU A 162 5.82 -21.04 11.09
C LEU A 162 4.61 -20.35 11.71
N THR A 163 3.83 -19.68 10.91
CA THR A 163 2.62 -18.96 11.35
C THR A 163 1.63 -19.94 11.96
N TYR A 164 1.45 -21.10 11.33
CA TYR A 164 0.56 -22.15 11.83
C TYR A 164 1.00 -22.68 13.20
N PHE A 165 2.29 -22.94 13.38
CA PHE A 165 2.81 -23.40 14.68
C PHE A 165 2.66 -22.35 15.77
N VAL A 166 2.95 -21.10 15.46
CA VAL A 166 2.87 -20.00 16.43
C VAL A 166 1.42 -19.75 16.87
N THR A 167 0.47 -19.81 15.94
CA THR A 167 -0.95 -19.62 16.27
C THR A 167 -1.55 -20.79 17.03
N ASN A 168 -0.92 -21.96 16.99
CA ASN A 168 -1.38 -23.17 17.68
C ASN A 168 -0.45 -23.59 18.82
N GLN A 169 0.17 -22.64 19.51
CA GLN A 169 1.03 -22.91 20.64
C GLN A 169 0.30 -23.71 21.73
N GLY A 170 1.00 -24.68 22.29
CA GLY A 170 0.46 -25.54 23.35
C GLY A 170 -0.50 -26.61 22.86
N VAL A 171 -0.72 -26.71 21.57
CA VAL A 171 -1.58 -27.73 20.96
C VAL A 171 -0.73 -28.78 20.26
N ALA A 172 -0.98 -30.06 20.54
CA ALA A 172 -0.33 -31.14 19.82
C ALA A 172 -0.88 -31.22 18.39
N LEU A 173 0.01 -31.16 17.41
CA LEU A 173 -0.35 -31.16 15.99
C LEU A 173 0.06 -32.49 15.35
N SER A 174 -0.90 -33.15 14.70
CA SER A 174 -0.62 -34.33 13.90
C SER A 174 -0.05 -33.91 12.53
N ARG A 175 0.71 -34.81 11.91
CA ARG A 175 1.23 -34.61 10.55
C ARG A 175 0.10 -34.30 9.57
N GLU A 176 -0.98 -35.05 9.65
CA GLU A 176 -2.16 -34.84 8.80
C GLU A 176 -2.79 -33.46 8.98
N ARG A 177 -2.92 -33.02 10.22
CA ARG A 177 -3.47 -31.70 10.53
C ARG A 177 -2.60 -30.59 9.98
N ILE A 178 -1.28 -30.71 10.08
CA ILE A 178 -0.34 -29.75 9.51
C ILE A 178 -0.48 -29.72 7.98
N LEU A 179 -0.50 -30.85 7.32
CA LEU A 179 -0.59 -30.95 5.87
C LEU A 179 -1.90 -30.38 5.31
N ASN A 180 -2.98 -30.47 6.07
CA ASN A 180 -4.28 -29.95 5.65
C ASN A 180 -4.44 -28.43 5.84
N ASN A 181 -3.59 -27.79 6.64
CA ASN A 181 -3.70 -26.37 7.02
C ASN A 181 -2.54 -25.49 6.55
N VAL A 182 -1.56 -26.04 5.87
CA VAL A 182 -0.37 -25.30 5.41
C VAL A 182 -0.20 -25.30 3.88
#